data_ce35de15c82ef7952ac8ebe800652edf
#
_entry.id   ce35de15c82ef7952ac8ebe800652edf
#
_cell.length_a   1.000
_cell.length_b   1.000
_cell.length_c   1.000
_cell.angle_alpha   90.00
_cell.angle_beta   90.00
_cell.angle_gamma   90.00
#
_symmetry.space_group_name_H-M   'P 1'
#
loop_
_entity.id
_entity.type
_entity.pdbx_description
1 polymer ?
#
loop_
_entity_poly.entity_id
_entity_poly.type
_entity_poly.pdbx_seq_one_letter_code
_entity_poly.pdbx_strand_id
1 'polypeptide(L)'
;AYTGVEGGDELVEAANAGHPGSEAMSRITEIGHARLVDAKRRQEKSKFTAQGKVNFQTVCVACHGANGKGTSAPGLDGVMLGAPLVGSPRVLGRKAIPIKILLKGMHGELDGKSYPGPMLPLESYDDEWLASVLTYVRSAWGNKGDSVSKDDVATVRAAIADRKEMFLSSEILAMAPIPAAEMAKWELTASHQSKGCDQAIDNNPRTRWDTGRAQRKGMWFSFDMKESRELTGITLRCEGSPADYPRRYTLEVSDDGEQWKQVVSPQKGNSPVTDIPLPATKTRFVRINQIGLSDGMYWSIHQLDVYAKTE
;
A
#
# COMPACT_ATOMS: atom_id res chain seq x y z
N ALA A 1 -1.02 14.65 27.51
CA ALA A 1 -1.10 13.65 28.57
C ALA A 1 -2.37 13.77 29.45
N TYR A 2 -3.27 14.70 29.14
CA TYR A 2 -4.46 14.97 29.98
C TYR A 2 -5.80 14.77 29.24
N THR A 3 -5.79 14.38 27.99
CA THR A 3 -7.02 14.12 27.25
C THR A 3 -7.58 12.75 27.67
N GLY A 4 -8.75 12.76 28.29
CA GLY A 4 -9.41 11.59 28.86
C GLY A 4 -9.47 11.61 30.41
N VAL A 5 -9.00 12.68 31.05
CA VAL A 5 -9.21 12.96 32.44
C VAL A 5 -10.30 14.03 32.57
N GLU A 6 -11.18 13.92 33.56
CA GLU A 6 -12.17 14.96 33.90
C GLU A 6 -11.45 16.31 34.00
N GLY A 7 -11.92 17.34 33.30
CA GLY A 7 -11.25 18.64 33.21
C GLY A 7 -10.35 18.88 32.00
N GLY A 8 -10.20 17.91 31.08
CA GLY A 8 -9.41 18.08 29.83
C GLY A 8 -9.96 19.17 28.92
N ASP A 9 -11.28 19.29 28.84
CA ASP A 9 -11.96 20.29 28.01
C ASP A 9 -11.78 21.71 28.59
N GLU A 10 -11.75 21.87 29.90
CA GLU A 10 -11.49 23.15 30.57
C GLU A 10 -10.06 23.66 30.32
N LEU A 11 -9.08 22.75 30.23
CA LEU A 11 -7.69 23.09 29.87
C LEU A 11 -7.55 23.51 28.38
N VAL A 12 -8.36 22.94 27.50
CA VAL A 12 -8.42 23.33 26.10
C VAL A 12 -9.05 24.73 25.95
N GLU A 13 -10.13 25.00 26.67
CA GLU A 13 -10.74 26.34 26.70
C GLU A 13 -9.79 27.40 27.27
N ALA A 14 -9.10 27.09 28.37
CA ALA A 14 -8.10 28.00 28.96
C ALA A 14 -6.92 28.26 28.00
N ALA A 15 -6.44 27.26 27.27
CA ALA A 15 -5.42 27.41 26.26
C ALA A 15 -5.86 28.31 25.10
N ASN A 16 -7.11 28.19 24.67
CA ASN A 16 -7.71 29.02 23.62
C ASN A 16 -8.02 30.45 24.05
N ALA A 17 -8.10 30.71 25.35
CA ALA A 17 -8.37 32.04 25.90
C ALA A 17 -7.17 33.00 25.94
N GLY A 18 -6.00 32.62 25.36
CA GLY A 18 -4.85 33.52 25.21
C GLY A 18 -4.04 33.78 26.50
N HIS A 19 -4.11 32.89 27.51
CA HIS A 19 -3.29 32.98 28.73
C HIS A 19 -1.80 32.81 28.43
N PRO A 20 -0.89 33.38 29.28
CA PRO A 20 0.54 33.12 29.17
C PRO A 20 0.84 31.60 29.15
N GLY A 21 1.51 31.11 28.11
CA GLY A 21 1.74 29.68 27.92
C GLY A 21 0.64 28.93 27.13
N SER A 22 -0.41 29.60 26.66
CA SER A 22 -1.52 29.02 25.91
C SER A 22 -1.06 28.27 24.66
N GLU A 23 -0.06 28.77 23.97
CA GLU A 23 0.50 28.13 22.78
C GLU A 23 1.19 26.79 23.10
N ALA A 24 1.95 26.73 24.19
CA ALA A 24 2.57 25.50 24.67
C ALA A 24 1.50 24.48 25.14
N MET A 25 0.46 24.95 25.83
CA MET A 25 -0.65 24.11 26.29
C MET A 25 -1.49 23.60 25.11
N SER A 26 -1.76 24.43 24.12
CA SER A 26 -2.44 24.02 22.86
C SER A 26 -1.67 22.90 22.17
N ARG A 27 -0.34 23.03 22.00
CA ARG A 27 0.50 21.99 21.43
C ARG A 27 0.49 20.69 22.24
N ILE A 28 0.53 20.76 23.57
CA ILE A 28 0.44 19.57 24.42
C ILE A 28 -0.91 18.87 24.24
N THR A 29 -2.00 19.64 24.16
CA THR A 29 -3.34 19.11 23.94
C THR A 29 -3.49 18.46 22.55
N GLU A 30 -2.97 19.09 21.50
CA GLU A 30 -2.95 18.52 20.15
C GLU A 30 -2.15 17.21 20.08
N ILE A 31 -0.97 17.18 20.72
CA ILE A 31 -0.15 15.96 20.83
C ILE A 31 -0.88 14.87 21.63
N GLY A 32 -1.54 15.25 22.71
CA GLY A 32 -2.34 14.34 23.51
C GLY A 32 -3.51 13.76 22.72
N HIS A 33 -4.23 14.59 22.01
CA HIS A 33 -5.34 14.18 21.14
C HIS A 33 -4.87 13.25 20.02
N ALA A 34 -3.79 13.61 19.33
CA ALA A 34 -3.19 12.77 18.28
C ALA A 34 -2.78 11.39 18.83
N ARG A 35 -2.19 11.33 20.03
CA ARG A 35 -1.82 10.06 20.67
C ARG A 35 -3.02 9.20 21.05
N LEU A 36 -4.12 9.80 21.50
CA LEU A 36 -5.35 9.06 21.80
C LEU A 36 -6.01 8.51 20.54
N VAL A 37 -6.07 9.31 19.47
CA VAL A 37 -6.58 8.86 18.18
C VAL A 37 -5.73 7.70 17.65
N ASP A 38 -4.41 7.81 17.76
CA ASP A 38 -3.50 6.74 17.36
C ASP A 38 -3.62 5.49 18.24
N ALA A 39 -3.87 5.64 19.55
CA ALA A 39 -4.08 4.51 20.46
C ALA A 39 -5.39 3.78 20.15
N LYS A 40 -6.49 4.51 19.93
CA LYS A 40 -7.78 3.94 19.48
C LYS A 40 -7.64 3.23 18.17
N ARG A 41 -7.00 3.85 17.18
CA ARG A 41 -6.75 3.26 15.85
C ARG A 41 -5.92 1.98 15.95
N ARG A 42 -4.89 1.93 16.83
CA ARG A 42 -4.10 0.71 17.08
C ARG A 42 -4.93 -0.39 17.72
N GLN A 43 -5.79 -0.05 18.67
CA GLN A 43 -6.67 -0.99 19.34
C GLN A 43 -7.71 -1.57 18.38
N GLU A 44 -8.34 -0.74 17.55
CA GLU A 44 -9.27 -1.17 16.51
C GLU A 44 -8.58 -2.08 15.49
N LYS A 45 -7.40 -1.69 15.01
CA LYS A 45 -6.58 -2.52 14.11
C LYS A 45 -6.24 -3.87 14.76
N SER A 46 -5.93 -3.92 16.04
CA SER A 46 -5.62 -5.16 16.77
C SER A 46 -6.83 -6.09 16.84
N LYS A 47 -8.00 -5.56 17.22
CA LYS A 47 -9.27 -6.34 17.26
C LYS A 47 -9.63 -6.87 15.87
N PHE A 48 -9.51 -6.02 14.85
CA PHE A 48 -9.81 -6.36 13.49
C PHE A 48 -8.87 -7.45 12.94
N THR A 49 -7.57 -7.35 13.25
CA THR A 49 -6.59 -8.39 12.91
C THR A 49 -6.85 -9.71 13.64
N ALA A 50 -7.26 -9.66 14.90
CA ALA A 50 -7.63 -10.86 15.67
C ALA A 50 -8.86 -11.56 15.07
N GLN A 51 -9.88 -10.80 14.67
CA GLN A 51 -11.04 -11.36 13.95
C GLN A 51 -10.62 -11.98 12.62
N GLY A 52 -9.74 -11.30 11.85
CA GLY A 52 -9.19 -11.81 10.59
C GLY A 52 -8.43 -13.13 10.77
N LYS A 53 -7.71 -13.31 11.89
CA LYS A 53 -7.07 -14.58 12.23
C LYS A 53 -8.09 -15.70 12.42
N VAL A 54 -9.18 -15.45 13.14
CA VAL A 54 -10.25 -16.44 13.33
C VAL A 54 -10.88 -16.81 11.98
N ASN A 55 -11.20 -15.81 11.17
CA ASN A 55 -11.78 -16.00 9.83
C ASN A 55 -10.86 -16.82 8.91
N PHE A 56 -9.56 -16.52 8.94
CA PHE A 56 -8.54 -17.27 8.20
C PHE A 56 -8.48 -18.74 8.65
N GLN A 57 -8.48 -18.98 9.96
CA GLN A 57 -8.43 -20.32 10.52
C GLN A 57 -9.67 -21.15 10.18
N THR A 58 -10.81 -20.51 9.98
CA THR A 58 -12.07 -21.18 9.67
C THR A 58 -12.17 -21.56 8.19
N VAL A 59 -11.68 -20.70 7.28
CA VAL A 59 -11.93 -20.87 5.84
C VAL A 59 -10.65 -21.15 5.04
N CYS A 60 -9.55 -20.48 5.36
CA CYS A 60 -8.38 -20.42 4.46
C CYS A 60 -7.29 -21.42 4.82
N VAL A 61 -7.22 -21.83 6.09
CA VAL A 61 -6.13 -22.64 6.64
C VAL A 61 -5.98 -24.00 5.95
N ALA A 62 -7.08 -24.59 5.50
CA ALA A 62 -7.10 -25.92 4.85
C ALA A 62 -6.16 -25.96 3.63
N CYS A 63 -6.16 -24.90 2.82
CA CYS A 63 -5.32 -24.81 1.62
C CYS A 63 -4.02 -24.04 1.86
N HIS A 64 -4.06 -22.95 2.64
CA HIS A 64 -2.92 -22.04 2.79
C HIS A 64 -2.03 -22.36 4.01
N GLY A 65 -2.43 -23.32 4.86
CA GLY A 65 -1.69 -23.71 6.05
C GLY A 65 -1.73 -22.68 7.17
N ALA A 66 -1.61 -23.10 8.42
CA ALA A 66 -1.61 -22.21 9.59
C ALA A 66 -0.43 -21.23 9.61
N ASN A 67 0.65 -21.55 8.90
CA ASN A 67 1.86 -20.75 8.76
C ASN A 67 1.89 -19.90 7.46
N GLY A 68 0.83 -19.96 6.64
CA GLY A 68 0.71 -19.23 5.39
C GLY A 68 1.65 -19.72 4.27
N LYS A 69 2.25 -20.92 4.40
CA LYS A 69 3.18 -21.48 3.40
C LYS A 69 2.55 -22.51 2.46
N GLY A 70 1.25 -22.73 2.60
CA GLY A 70 0.50 -23.79 1.91
C GLY A 70 0.39 -25.06 2.75
N THR A 71 -0.58 -25.89 2.41
CA THR A 71 -0.78 -27.22 2.96
C THR A 71 -0.41 -28.26 1.90
N SER A 72 0.36 -29.26 2.24
CA SER A 72 0.71 -30.36 1.30
C SER A 72 -0.55 -31.12 0.88
N ALA A 73 -0.66 -31.42 -0.41
CA ALA A 73 -1.75 -32.21 -0.95
C ALA A 73 -1.57 -33.70 -0.55
N PRO A 74 -2.56 -34.33 0.07
CA PRO A 74 -2.48 -35.74 0.44
C PRO A 74 -2.22 -36.63 -0.78
N GLY A 75 -1.18 -37.48 -0.69
CA GLY A 75 -0.85 -38.42 -1.76
C GLY A 75 -0.17 -37.82 -2.99
N LEU A 76 0.20 -36.54 -2.97
CA LEU A 76 0.88 -35.85 -4.07
C LEU A 76 2.16 -35.17 -3.54
N ASP A 77 3.30 -35.84 -3.70
CA ASP A 77 4.59 -35.34 -3.21
C ASP A 77 4.97 -33.99 -3.85
N GLY A 78 5.33 -33.03 -3.01
CA GLY A 78 5.75 -31.70 -3.45
C GLY A 78 4.62 -30.78 -3.94
N VAL A 79 3.37 -31.26 -3.97
CA VAL A 79 2.21 -30.46 -4.39
C VAL A 79 1.54 -29.81 -3.18
N MET A 80 1.24 -28.52 -3.30
CA MET A 80 0.50 -27.75 -2.30
C MET A 80 -0.95 -27.55 -2.70
N LEU A 81 -1.88 -27.57 -1.73
CA LEU A 81 -3.29 -27.29 -1.95
C LEU A 81 -3.56 -25.82 -2.29
N GLY A 82 -2.75 -24.90 -1.75
CA GLY A 82 -2.87 -23.47 -2.00
C GLY A 82 -1.52 -22.76 -2.05
N ALA A 83 -1.47 -21.67 -2.76
CA ALA A 83 -0.26 -20.85 -2.91
C ALA A 83 0.21 -20.27 -1.58
N PRO A 84 1.54 -20.10 -1.37
CA PRO A 84 2.08 -19.41 -0.21
C PRO A 84 1.60 -17.96 -0.16
N LEU A 85 1.23 -17.52 1.05
CA LEU A 85 0.83 -16.14 1.33
C LEU A 85 1.97 -15.32 1.94
N VAL A 86 2.96 -16.02 2.52
CA VAL A 86 4.15 -15.41 3.13
C VAL A 86 5.03 -14.81 2.04
N GLY A 87 5.32 -13.51 2.15
CA GLY A 87 6.19 -12.80 1.20
C GLY A 87 5.60 -12.65 -0.20
N SER A 88 4.35 -13.07 -0.42
CA SER A 88 3.72 -13.02 -1.75
C SER A 88 3.55 -11.59 -2.23
N PRO A 89 4.11 -11.21 -3.40
CA PRO A 89 3.92 -9.87 -3.95
C PRO A 89 2.45 -9.54 -4.23
N ARG A 90 1.62 -10.55 -4.55
CA ARG A 90 0.17 -10.39 -4.75
C ARG A 90 -0.58 -10.09 -3.47
N VAL A 91 -0.09 -10.62 -2.35
CA VAL A 91 -0.63 -10.32 -1.01
C VAL A 91 -0.15 -8.97 -0.52
N LEU A 92 1.12 -8.64 -0.70
CA LEU A 92 1.79 -7.47 -0.11
C LEU A 92 1.76 -6.23 -0.99
N GLY A 93 1.52 -6.38 -2.29
CA GLY A 93 1.36 -5.29 -3.25
C GLY A 93 0.06 -4.51 -3.08
N ARG A 94 -0.47 -3.98 -4.18
CA ARG A 94 -1.73 -3.21 -4.19
C ARG A 94 -2.86 -4.02 -3.60
N LYS A 95 -3.60 -3.42 -2.66
CA LYS A 95 -4.73 -4.06 -1.96
C LYS A 95 -5.79 -4.60 -2.91
N ALA A 96 -6.00 -3.93 -4.04
CA ALA A 96 -6.97 -4.36 -5.04
C ALA A 96 -6.70 -5.77 -5.59
N ILE A 97 -5.44 -6.21 -5.63
CA ILE A 97 -5.08 -7.54 -6.14
C ILE A 97 -5.64 -8.66 -5.27
N PRO A 98 -5.26 -8.78 -3.98
CA PRO A 98 -5.80 -9.83 -3.14
C PRO A 98 -7.32 -9.68 -2.89
N ILE A 99 -7.86 -8.47 -2.93
CA ILE A 99 -9.32 -8.26 -2.86
C ILE A 99 -10.01 -8.89 -4.08
N LYS A 100 -9.52 -8.66 -5.30
CA LYS A 100 -10.04 -9.28 -6.53
C LYS A 100 -10.01 -10.80 -6.46
N ILE A 101 -8.89 -11.37 -5.96
CA ILE A 101 -8.74 -12.82 -5.80
C ILE A 101 -9.77 -13.37 -4.81
N LEU A 102 -9.97 -12.72 -3.65
CA LEU A 102 -10.97 -13.16 -2.69
C LEU A 102 -12.40 -13.05 -3.24
N LEU A 103 -12.72 -11.97 -3.96
CA LEU A 103 -14.06 -11.76 -4.48
C LEU A 103 -14.42 -12.74 -5.59
N LYS A 104 -13.56 -12.93 -6.58
CA LYS A 104 -13.92 -13.68 -7.79
C LYS A 104 -13.19 -15.01 -7.94
N GLY A 105 -12.29 -15.34 -7.00
CA GLY A 105 -11.46 -16.53 -7.14
C GLY A 105 -10.36 -16.36 -8.19
N MET A 106 -9.54 -17.39 -8.29
CA MET A 106 -8.43 -17.44 -9.26
C MET A 106 -8.11 -18.88 -9.62
N HIS A 107 -7.74 -19.12 -10.89
CA HIS A 107 -7.29 -20.42 -11.35
C HIS A 107 -6.11 -20.28 -12.33
N GLY A 108 -5.45 -21.41 -12.60
CA GLY A 108 -4.31 -21.50 -13.49
C GLY A 108 -2.98 -21.62 -12.76
N GLU A 109 -1.91 -21.74 -13.52
CA GLU A 109 -0.55 -21.87 -13.01
C GLU A 109 -0.09 -20.53 -12.40
N LEU A 110 0.57 -20.59 -11.28
CA LEU A 110 1.07 -19.43 -10.57
C LEU A 110 2.55 -19.61 -10.23
N ASP A 111 3.42 -18.71 -10.73
CA ASP A 111 4.87 -18.76 -10.53
C ASP A 111 5.49 -20.13 -10.93
N GLY A 112 5.07 -20.71 -12.06
CA GLY A 112 5.55 -22.01 -12.54
C GLY A 112 5.04 -23.20 -11.73
N LYS A 113 3.99 -23.02 -10.90
CA LYS A 113 3.40 -24.07 -10.06
C LYS A 113 1.92 -24.24 -10.35
N SER A 114 1.52 -25.49 -10.51
CA SER A 114 0.11 -25.90 -10.62
C SER A 114 -0.42 -26.30 -9.26
N TYR A 115 -1.69 -26.01 -9.01
CA TYR A 115 -2.42 -26.36 -7.78
C TYR A 115 -3.60 -27.29 -8.12
N PRO A 116 -3.98 -28.24 -7.23
CA PRO A 116 -5.02 -29.23 -7.52
C PRO A 116 -6.41 -28.64 -7.77
N GLY A 117 -6.65 -27.44 -7.29
CA GLY A 117 -7.92 -26.74 -7.46
C GLY A 117 -7.75 -25.23 -7.51
N PRO A 118 -8.80 -24.51 -7.92
CA PRO A 118 -8.80 -23.07 -7.95
C PRO A 118 -8.90 -22.48 -6.53
N MET A 119 -8.45 -21.24 -6.35
CA MET A 119 -8.88 -20.41 -5.22
C MET A 119 -10.34 -20.03 -5.45
N LEU A 120 -11.22 -20.54 -4.61
CA LEU A 120 -12.66 -20.32 -4.76
C LEU A 120 -13.05 -18.87 -4.43
N PRO A 121 -14.09 -18.32 -5.09
CA PRO A 121 -14.60 -16.99 -4.78
C PRO A 121 -15.25 -16.96 -3.40
N LEU A 122 -15.02 -15.88 -2.67
CA LEU A 122 -15.59 -15.60 -1.35
C LEU A 122 -16.48 -14.34 -1.38
N GLU A 123 -17.07 -14.02 -2.52
CA GLU A 123 -17.89 -12.82 -2.72
C GLU A 123 -19.18 -12.81 -1.88
N SER A 124 -19.61 -13.96 -1.35
CA SER A 124 -20.75 -14.09 -0.44
C SER A 124 -20.47 -13.54 0.96
N TYR A 125 -19.20 -13.37 1.34
CA TYR A 125 -18.84 -12.70 2.59
C TYR A 125 -18.92 -11.18 2.43
N ASP A 126 -19.25 -10.50 3.54
CA ASP A 126 -19.31 -9.04 3.56
C ASP A 126 -17.91 -8.39 3.49
N ASP A 127 -17.88 -7.09 3.23
CA ASP A 127 -16.65 -6.35 3.04
C ASP A 127 -15.80 -6.27 4.31
N GLU A 128 -16.41 -6.29 5.48
CA GLU A 128 -15.71 -6.26 6.77
C GLU A 128 -15.00 -7.59 7.02
N TRP A 129 -15.67 -8.71 6.75
CA TRP A 129 -15.09 -10.05 6.86
C TRP A 129 -13.86 -10.19 5.95
N LEU A 130 -14.00 -9.84 4.65
CA LEU A 130 -12.91 -9.92 3.67
C LEU A 130 -11.74 -9.01 4.03
N ALA A 131 -12.04 -7.79 4.46
CA ALA A 131 -11.02 -6.82 4.90
C ALA A 131 -10.25 -7.32 6.12
N SER A 132 -10.93 -7.97 7.08
CA SER A 132 -10.30 -8.53 8.29
C SER A 132 -9.31 -9.64 7.95
N VAL A 133 -9.72 -10.59 7.10
CA VAL A 133 -8.85 -11.69 6.62
C VAL A 133 -7.62 -11.13 5.91
N LEU A 134 -7.80 -10.19 4.99
CA LEU A 134 -6.68 -9.59 4.27
C LEU A 134 -5.75 -8.81 5.18
N THR A 135 -6.28 -8.08 6.15
CA THR A 135 -5.47 -7.37 7.15
C THR A 135 -4.61 -8.34 7.96
N TYR A 136 -5.19 -9.48 8.38
CA TYR A 136 -4.44 -10.54 9.07
C TYR A 136 -3.35 -11.10 8.16
N VAL A 137 -3.68 -11.58 6.97
CA VAL A 137 -2.75 -12.22 6.03
C VAL A 137 -1.60 -11.28 5.66
N ARG A 138 -1.89 -9.99 5.45
CA ARG A 138 -0.89 -8.97 5.12
C ARG A 138 0.04 -8.60 6.28
N SER A 139 -0.29 -8.97 7.52
CA SER A 139 0.51 -8.67 8.72
C SER A 139 1.03 -9.91 9.46
N ALA A 140 0.56 -11.11 9.12
CA ALA A 140 0.95 -12.36 9.76
C ALA A 140 2.29 -12.91 9.21
N TRP A 141 2.89 -13.81 9.97
CA TRP A 141 4.07 -14.60 9.57
C TRP A 141 5.28 -13.79 9.09
N GLY A 142 5.42 -12.56 9.56
CA GLY A 142 6.49 -11.65 9.14
C GLY A 142 6.14 -10.77 7.93
N ASN A 143 4.97 -10.93 7.35
CA ASN A 143 4.43 -10.01 6.36
C ASN A 143 4.28 -8.60 6.96
N LYS A 144 4.57 -7.57 6.18
CA LYS A 144 4.54 -6.16 6.60
C LYS A 144 3.66 -5.29 5.70
N GLY A 145 2.57 -5.87 5.20
CA GLY A 145 1.59 -5.13 4.42
C GLY A 145 0.70 -4.25 5.31
N ASP A 146 0.18 -3.19 4.74
CA ASP A 146 -0.80 -2.30 5.36
C ASP A 146 -2.16 -2.99 5.54
N SER A 147 -2.99 -2.45 6.42
CA SER A 147 -4.35 -2.96 6.64
C SER A 147 -5.27 -2.67 5.45
N VAL A 148 -6.22 -3.56 5.22
CA VAL A 148 -7.30 -3.39 4.24
C VAL A 148 -8.55 -2.94 5.00
N SER A 149 -9.22 -1.89 4.53
CA SER A 149 -10.48 -1.41 5.07
C SER A 149 -11.68 -2.02 4.33
N LYS A 150 -12.86 -1.97 4.94
CA LYS A 150 -14.10 -2.33 4.26
C LYS A 150 -14.35 -1.48 3.01
N ASP A 151 -13.94 -0.21 3.05
CA ASP A 151 -14.11 0.71 1.92
C ASP A 151 -13.17 0.36 0.75
N ASP A 152 -11.97 -0.16 1.03
CA ASP A 152 -11.08 -0.73 0.01
C ASP A 152 -11.78 -1.91 -0.70
N VAL A 153 -12.43 -2.81 0.07
CA VAL A 153 -13.15 -3.97 -0.48
C VAL A 153 -14.37 -3.53 -1.27
N ALA A 154 -15.21 -2.64 -0.71
CA ALA A 154 -16.40 -2.12 -1.38
C ALA A 154 -16.06 -1.46 -2.74
N THR A 155 -14.98 -0.67 -2.77
CA THR A 155 -14.52 -0.01 -4.00
C THR A 155 -14.14 -1.04 -5.08
N VAL A 156 -13.37 -2.06 -4.72
CA VAL A 156 -12.97 -3.11 -5.66
C VAL A 156 -14.17 -3.97 -6.07
N ARG A 157 -15.06 -4.33 -5.14
CA ARG A 157 -16.29 -5.09 -5.42
C ARG A 157 -17.16 -4.36 -6.45
N ALA A 158 -17.36 -3.06 -6.28
CA ALA A 158 -18.10 -2.25 -7.24
C ALA A 158 -17.42 -2.22 -8.61
N ALA A 159 -16.09 -2.07 -8.64
CA ALA A 159 -15.32 -1.99 -9.89
C ALA A 159 -15.33 -3.29 -10.71
N ILE A 160 -15.60 -4.44 -10.10
CA ILE A 160 -15.64 -5.75 -10.76
C ILE A 160 -17.00 -6.45 -10.63
N ALA A 161 -18.08 -5.70 -10.37
CA ALA A 161 -19.41 -6.24 -10.16
C ALA A 161 -19.93 -7.06 -11.35
N ASP A 162 -19.62 -6.61 -12.57
CA ASP A 162 -20.07 -7.26 -13.80
C ASP A 162 -19.27 -8.53 -14.15
N ARG A 163 -18.11 -8.74 -13.49
CA ARG A 163 -17.30 -9.94 -13.73
C ARG A 163 -17.94 -11.16 -13.10
N LYS A 164 -18.21 -12.18 -13.92
CA LYS A 164 -18.78 -13.47 -13.48
C LYS A 164 -17.72 -14.56 -13.34
N GLU A 165 -16.63 -14.45 -14.12
CA GLU A 165 -15.59 -15.47 -14.20
C GLU A 165 -14.51 -15.26 -13.13
N MET A 166 -13.89 -16.37 -12.69
CA MET A 166 -12.67 -16.30 -11.90
C MET A 166 -11.57 -15.57 -12.67
N PHE A 167 -10.61 -15.02 -11.97
CA PHE A 167 -9.40 -14.51 -12.60
C PHE A 167 -8.50 -15.65 -13.09
N LEU A 168 -7.94 -15.51 -14.27
CA LEU A 168 -6.78 -16.28 -14.65
C LEU A 168 -5.55 -15.81 -13.87
N SER A 169 -4.68 -16.74 -13.47
CA SER A 169 -3.42 -16.37 -12.81
C SER A 169 -2.59 -15.40 -13.65
N SER A 170 -2.59 -15.53 -14.99
CA SER A 170 -1.93 -14.59 -15.90
C SER A 170 -2.48 -13.17 -15.79
N GLU A 171 -3.79 -12.98 -15.62
CA GLU A 171 -4.37 -11.66 -15.39
C GLU A 171 -3.88 -11.05 -14.07
N ILE A 172 -3.78 -11.87 -13.02
CA ILE A 172 -3.29 -11.44 -11.69
C ILE A 172 -1.79 -11.16 -11.73
N LEU A 173 -1.01 -11.97 -12.42
CA LEU A 173 0.44 -11.75 -12.61
C LEU A 173 0.70 -10.43 -13.34
N ALA A 174 -0.10 -10.12 -14.35
CA ALA A 174 -0.03 -8.84 -15.06
C ALA A 174 -0.36 -7.61 -14.15
N MET A 175 -0.95 -7.84 -12.98
CA MET A 175 -1.24 -6.79 -11.99
C MET A 175 -0.16 -6.71 -10.88
N ALA A 176 0.83 -7.60 -10.87
CA ALA A 176 1.90 -7.57 -9.87
C ALA A 176 2.86 -6.41 -10.13
N PRO A 177 3.54 -5.88 -9.09
CA PRO A 177 4.57 -4.88 -9.31
C PRO A 177 5.77 -5.49 -10.04
N ILE A 178 6.48 -4.66 -10.77
CA ILE A 178 7.77 -5.01 -11.38
C ILE A 178 8.72 -5.46 -10.26
N PRO A 179 9.44 -6.60 -10.42
CA PRO A 179 10.33 -7.10 -9.39
C PRO A 179 11.43 -6.09 -9.00
N ALA A 180 11.76 -6.00 -7.71
CA ALA A 180 12.80 -5.08 -7.22
C ALA A 180 14.17 -5.33 -7.91
N ALA A 181 14.51 -6.60 -8.19
CA ALA A 181 15.74 -6.97 -8.91
C ALA A 181 15.79 -6.40 -10.34
N GLU A 182 14.66 -6.16 -10.95
CA GLU A 182 14.54 -5.53 -12.25
C GLU A 182 14.62 -4.00 -12.13
N MET A 183 13.90 -3.43 -11.16
CA MET A 183 13.95 -1.99 -10.87
C MET A 183 15.34 -1.52 -10.44
N ALA A 184 16.17 -2.39 -9.84
CA ALA A 184 17.56 -2.08 -9.49
C ALA A 184 18.46 -1.71 -10.69
N LYS A 185 18.02 -1.99 -11.93
CA LYS A 185 18.71 -1.58 -13.17
C LYS A 185 18.32 -0.18 -13.65
N TRP A 186 17.34 0.43 -13.03
CA TRP A 186 16.82 1.73 -13.40
C TRP A 186 17.72 2.85 -12.89
N GLU A 187 17.58 4.02 -13.48
CA GLU A 187 18.22 5.23 -13.00
C GLU A 187 17.19 6.10 -12.30
N LEU A 188 17.41 6.34 -11.02
CA LEU A 188 16.53 7.14 -10.20
C LEU A 188 17.17 8.49 -9.90
N THR A 189 16.38 9.55 -10.01
CA THR A 189 16.81 10.92 -9.73
C THR A 189 15.73 11.67 -8.97
N ALA A 190 16.12 12.70 -8.24
CA ALA A 190 15.19 13.55 -7.53
C ALA A 190 15.71 14.98 -7.44
N SER A 191 14.80 15.92 -7.23
CA SER A 191 15.13 17.32 -7.00
C SER A 191 15.95 17.56 -5.72
N HIS A 192 15.84 16.64 -4.76
CA HIS A 192 16.49 16.70 -3.45
C HIS A 192 17.04 15.33 -3.10
N GLN A 193 18.21 15.28 -2.45
CA GLN A 193 18.87 14.05 -1.98
C GLN A 193 18.94 12.94 -3.04
N SER A 194 19.26 13.28 -4.28
CA SER A 194 19.26 12.36 -5.42
C SER A 194 20.16 11.13 -5.22
N LYS A 195 21.24 11.24 -4.44
CA LYS A 195 22.14 10.11 -4.14
C LYS A 195 21.49 8.99 -3.32
N GLY A 196 20.36 9.25 -2.68
CA GLY A 196 19.64 8.26 -1.86
C GLY A 196 18.43 7.65 -2.55
N CYS A 197 18.20 7.93 -3.83
CA CYS A 197 16.99 7.46 -4.54
C CYS A 197 16.85 5.94 -4.58
N ASP A 198 17.96 5.19 -4.61
CA ASP A 198 17.96 3.71 -4.64
C ASP A 198 17.27 3.11 -3.40
N GLN A 199 17.25 3.83 -2.28
CA GLN A 199 16.55 3.41 -1.07
C GLN A 199 15.02 3.33 -1.24
N ALA A 200 14.49 3.94 -2.30
CA ALA A 200 13.06 3.84 -2.63
C ALA A 200 12.68 2.49 -3.29
N ILE A 201 13.65 1.71 -3.76
CA ILE A 201 13.43 0.46 -4.50
C ILE A 201 14.24 -0.74 -3.96
N ASP A 202 14.95 -0.57 -2.84
CA ASP A 202 15.84 -1.61 -2.27
C ASP A 202 15.08 -2.73 -1.52
N ASN A 203 13.76 -2.68 -1.52
CA ASN A 203 12.87 -3.60 -0.83
C ASN A 203 13.15 -3.72 0.69
N ASN A 204 13.74 -2.68 1.28
CA ASN A 204 14.01 -2.59 2.70
C ASN A 204 13.13 -1.51 3.36
N PRO A 205 12.09 -1.87 4.11
CA PRO A 205 11.16 -0.90 4.69
C PRO A 205 11.79 -0.01 5.78
N ARG A 206 13.06 -0.24 6.15
CA ARG A 206 13.79 0.58 7.13
C ARG A 206 14.58 1.72 6.49
N THR A 207 14.88 1.62 5.21
CA THR A 207 15.51 2.65 4.40
C THR A 207 14.46 3.52 3.72
N ARG A 208 14.84 4.68 3.22
CA ARG A 208 13.96 5.56 2.47
C ARG A 208 14.77 6.60 1.69
N TRP A 209 14.23 7.03 0.59
CA TRP A 209 14.51 8.35 0.07
C TRP A 209 13.61 9.38 0.76
N ASP A 210 14.13 10.57 1.05
CA ASP A 210 13.31 11.69 1.48
C ASP A 210 13.84 13.04 0.95
N THR A 211 13.03 14.10 1.07
CA THR A 211 13.41 15.43 0.60
C THR A 211 14.38 16.17 1.50
N GLY A 212 14.69 15.66 2.70
CA GLY A 212 15.55 16.33 3.69
C GLY A 212 15.03 17.67 4.21
N ARG A 213 13.84 18.08 3.79
CA ARG A 213 13.16 19.32 4.17
C ARG A 213 11.67 19.24 3.97
N ALA A 214 10.95 20.18 4.57
CA ALA A 214 9.49 20.30 4.44
C ALA A 214 9.06 20.40 2.98
N GLN A 215 7.93 19.74 2.66
CA GLN A 215 7.40 19.68 1.30
C GLN A 215 7.07 21.06 0.73
N ARG A 216 7.51 21.29 -0.48
CA ARG A 216 7.25 22.52 -1.26
C ARG A 216 6.93 22.15 -2.71
N LYS A 217 6.18 23.02 -3.37
CA LYS A 217 5.93 22.90 -4.81
C LYS A 217 7.26 22.94 -5.58
N GLY A 218 7.38 22.08 -6.60
CA GLY A 218 8.55 21.96 -7.45
C GLY A 218 9.54 20.88 -7.01
N MET A 219 9.29 20.18 -5.91
CA MET A 219 10.00 18.93 -5.59
C MET A 219 9.51 17.81 -6.50
N TRP A 220 10.41 16.93 -6.92
CA TRP A 220 10.06 15.80 -7.78
C TRP A 220 10.95 14.60 -7.50
N PHE A 221 10.42 13.42 -7.83
CA PHE A 221 11.10 12.13 -7.89
C PHE A 221 10.88 11.53 -9.27
N SER A 222 11.91 11.02 -9.93
CA SER A 222 11.85 10.52 -11.30
C SER A 222 12.64 9.22 -11.46
N PHE A 223 12.24 8.40 -12.41
CA PHE A 223 12.97 7.20 -12.78
C PHE A 223 12.95 6.96 -14.30
N ASP A 224 14.07 6.44 -14.80
CA ASP A 224 14.27 5.93 -16.16
C ASP A 224 14.28 4.39 -16.11
N MET A 225 13.31 3.76 -16.71
CA MET A 225 13.18 2.30 -16.74
C MET A 225 14.13 1.62 -17.74
N LYS A 226 14.92 2.40 -18.49
CA LYS A 226 15.85 1.99 -19.55
C LYS A 226 15.16 1.42 -20.79
N GLU A 227 13.90 1.09 -20.70
CA GLU A 227 13.05 0.64 -21.81
C GLU A 227 11.63 1.17 -21.66
N SER A 228 10.90 1.24 -22.74
CA SER A 228 9.51 1.70 -22.72
C SER A 228 8.58 0.56 -22.28
N ARG A 229 7.70 0.84 -21.30
CA ARG A 229 6.75 -0.11 -20.72
C ARG A 229 5.35 0.47 -20.67
N GLU A 230 4.34 -0.37 -20.79
CA GLU A 230 2.94 0.04 -20.62
C GLU A 230 2.58 0.00 -19.13
N LEU A 231 2.67 1.16 -18.45
CA LEU A 231 2.38 1.29 -17.04
C LEU A 231 0.88 1.33 -16.77
N THR A 232 0.46 0.74 -15.64
CA THR A 232 -0.92 0.72 -15.16
C THR A 232 -1.09 1.36 -13.79
N GLY A 233 -0.01 1.69 -13.11
CA GLY A 233 -0.04 2.40 -11.84
C GLY A 233 1.29 2.40 -11.10
N ILE A 234 1.31 3.19 -10.02
CA ILE A 234 2.45 3.34 -9.11
C ILE A 234 1.92 3.37 -7.69
N THR A 235 2.63 2.78 -6.74
CA THR A 235 2.34 2.92 -5.32
C THR A 235 3.56 3.49 -4.60
N LEU A 236 3.36 4.56 -3.84
CA LEU A 236 4.35 5.14 -2.94
C LEU A 236 4.02 4.73 -1.51
N ARG A 237 5.00 4.18 -0.81
CA ARG A 237 4.86 3.74 0.58
C ARG A 237 5.76 4.53 1.49
N CYS A 238 5.23 4.97 2.63
CA CYS A 238 5.96 5.68 3.68
C CYS A 238 5.63 5.17 5.09
N GLU A 239 5.39 3.84 5.25
CA GLU A 239 4.96 3.24 6.51
C GLU A 239 5.90 3.53 7.69
N GLY A 240 7.20 3.62 7.45
CA GLY A 240 8.20 3.99 8.47
C GLY A 240 8.12 5.46 8.92
N SER A 241 7.51 6.31 8.09
CA SER A 241 7.31 7.75 8.33
C SER A 241 5.92 8.16 7.82
N PRO A 242 4.83 7.72 8.47
CA PRO A 242 3.48 7.84 7.92
C PRO A 242 2.98 9.29 7.73
N ALA A 243 3.66 10.26 8.31
CA ALA A 243 3.37 11.68 8.08
C ALA A 243 4.02 12.24 6.81
N ASP A 244 4.91 11.50 6.15
CA ASP A 244 5.75 11.99 5.06
C ASP A 244 5.18 11.66 3.65
N TYR A 245 3.88 11.33 3.56
CA TYR A 245 3.22 11.13 2.27
C TYR A 245 3.13 12.42 1.44
N PRO A 246 3.09 12.37 0.10
CA PRO A 246 3.00 13.57 -0.73
C PRO A 246 1.65 14.27 -0.50
N ARG A 247 1.67 15.55 -0.09
CA ARG A 247 0.43 16.29 0.24
C ARG A 247 -0.46 16.49 -0.98
N ARG A 248 0.17 16.78 -2.10
CA ARG A 248 -0.52 16.90 -3.39
C ARG A 248 0.49 16.65 -4.50
N TYR A 249 0.13 15.88 -5.49
CA TYR A 249 1.04 15.48 -6.57
C TYR A 249 0.38 15.54 -7.94
N THR A 250 1.21 15.59 -8.96
CA THR A 250 0.92 15.25 -10.36
C THR A 250 1.91 14.20 -10.84
N LEU A 251 1.62 13.54 -11.95
CA LEU A 251 2.54 12.61 -12.59
C LEU A 251 2.69 12.97 -14.06
N GLU A 252 3.94 12.99 -14.51
CA GLU A 252 4.35 13.21 -15.88
C GLU A 252 5.10 12.00 -16.40
N VAL A 253 5.04 11.79 -17.70
CA VAL A 253 5.76 10.75 -18.43
C VAL A 253 6.51 11.33 -19.60
N SER A 254 7.56 10.64 -20.04
CA SER A 254 8.35 11.01 -21.19
C SER A 254 8.97 9.78 -21.86
N ASP A 255 9.22 9.84 -23.16
CA ASP A 255 9.93 8.80 -23.89
C ASP A 255 11.41 9.12 -24.10
N ASP A 256 11.79 10.43 -24.01
CA ASP A 256 13.15 10.94 -24.23
C ASP A 256 13.80 11.54 -22.96
N GLY A 257 13.03 11.75 -21.89
CA GLY A 257 13.49 12.38 -20.65
C GLY A 257 13.52 13.92 -20.71
N GLU A 258 13.20 14.51 -21.85
CA GLU A 258 13.24 15.97 -22.08
C GLU A 258 11.84 16.55 -22.22
N GLN A 259 10.98 15.93 -23.02
CA GLN A 259 9.60 16.34 -23.25
C GLN A 259 8.65 15.58 -22.31
N TRP A 260 8.03 16.30 -21.40
CA TRP A 260 7.17 15.74 -20.36
C TRP A 260 5.69 16.01 -20.61
N LYS A 261 4.89 14.97 -20.51
CA LYS A 261 3.43 15.01 -20.63
C LYS A 261 2.77 14.62 -19.30
N GLN A 262 1.94 15.50 -18.75
CA GLN A 262 1.17 15.18 -17.55
C GLN A 262 0.08 14.16 -17.89
N VAL A 263 0.03 13.05 -17.15
CA VAL A 263 -0.94 11.96 -17.29
C VAL A 263 -1.80 11.77 -16.05
N VAL A 264 -1.40 12.31 -14.91
CA VAL A 264 -2.21 12.36 -13.70
C VAL A 264 -2.41 13.80 -13.28
N SER A 265 -3.68 14.24 -13.25
CA SER A 265 -4.08 15.56 -12.74
C SER A 265 -3.77 15.69 -11.25
N PRO A 266 -3.78 16.92 -10.68
CA PRO A 266 -3.50 17.14 -9.27
C PRO A 266 -4.35 16.28 -8.35
N GLN A 267 -3.72 15.40 -7.57
CA GLN A 267 -4.34 14.51 -6.59
C GLN A 267 -3.77 14.76 -5.19
N LYS A 268 -4.49 14.37 -4.15
CA LYS A 268 -3.98 14.29 -2.79
C LYS A 268 -3.32 12.93 -2.58
N GLY A 269 -2.17 12.91 -1.91
CA GLY A 269 -1.60 11.67 -1.41
C GLY A 269 -2.32 11.14 -0.17
N ASN A 270 -2.08 9.89 0.15
CA ASN A 270 -2.66 9.22 1.30
C ASN A 270 -1.56 8.62 2.19
N SER A 271 -1.79 8.68 3.49
CA SER A 271 -0.93 8.06 4.49
C SER A 271 -1.42 6.65 4.84
N PRO A 272 -0.51 5.68 5.01
CA PRO A 272 0.92 5.69 4.68
C PRO A 272 1.20 5.25 3.24
N VAL A 273 0.16 4.98 2.45
CA VAL A 273 0.25 4.47 1.08
C VAL A 273 -0.50 5.38 0.14
N THR A 274 0.18 5.85 -0.89
CA THR A 274 -0.39 6.64 -1.99
C THR A 274 -0.42 5.78 -3.25
N ASP A 275 -1.60 5.28 -3.62
CA ASP A 275 -1.83 4.60 -4.89
C ASP A 275 -2.09 5.62 -6.00
N ILE A 276 -1.37 5.51 -7.10
CA ILE A 276 -1.46 6.36 -8.29
C ILE A 276 -1.89 5.48 -9.46
N PRO A 277 -3.20 5.36 -9.74
CA PRO A 277 -3.67 4.65 -10.91
C PRO A 277 -3.27 5.42 -12.18
N LEU A 278 -2.82 4.68 -13.19
CA LEU A 278 -2.53 5.22 -14.52
C LEU A 278 -3.49 4.60 -15.53
N PRO A 279 -4.06 5.38 -16.47
CA PRO A 279 -4.54 4.78 -17.70
C PRO A 279 -3.34 4.10 -18.35
N ALA A 280 -3.56 2.96 -19.01
CA ALA A 280 -2.49 2.22 -19.66
C ALA A 280 -1.63 3.18 -20.50
N THR A 281 -0.42 3.44 -20.05
CA THR A 281 0.44 4.50 -20.56
C THR A 281 1.80 3.91 -20.93
N LYS A 282 2.10 3.87 -22.22
CA LYS A 282 3.41 3.44 -22.72
C LYS A 282 4.41 4.58 -22.57
N THR A 283 5.51 4.33 -21.83
CA THR A 283 6.53 5.34 -21.53
C THR A 283 7.82 4.71 -21.03
N ARG A 284 8.94 5.42 -21.12
CA ARG A 284 10.23 5.05 -20.54
C ARG A 284 10.53 5.80 -19.25
N PHE A 285 10.19 7.09 -19.17
CA PHE A 285 10.50 7.94 -18.04
C PHE A 285 9.22 8.33 -17.30
N VAL A 286 9.32 8.40 -15.98
CA VAL A 286 8.24 8.87 -15.11
C VAL A 286 8.77 9.92 -14.15
N ARG A 287 7.98 10.96 -13.89
CA ARG A 287 8.24 11.99 -12.88
C ARG A 287 7.01 12.24 -12.04
N ILE A 288 7.17 12.10 -10.74
CA ILE A 288 6.16 12.44 -9.74
C ILE A 288 6.51 13.81 -9.20
N ASN A 289 5.65 14.78 -9.41
CA ASN A 289 5.86 16.16 -8.96
C ASN A 289 5.06 16.41 -7.69
N GLN A 290 5.74 16.87 -6.64
CA GLN A 290 5.11 17.37 -5.44
C GLN A 290 4.66 18.82 -5.67
N ILE A 291 3.36 19.07 -5.54
CA ILE A 291 2.74 20.38 -5.74
C ILE A 291 2.03 20.91 -4.49
N GLY A 292 2.00 20.12 -3.41
CA GLY A 292 1.46 20.51 -2.12
C GLY A 292 2.50 21.18 -1.22
N LEU A 293 2.06 21.61 -0.06
CA LEU A 293 2.87 22.25 0.98
C LEU A 293 2.71 21.49 2.29
N SER A 294 3.76 21.47 3.11
CA SER A 294 3.69 21.01 4.49
C SER A 294 4.70 21.78 5.35
N ASP A 295 4.25 22.24 6.50
CA ASP A 295 5.11 22.93 7.45
C ASP A 295 5.73 21.91 8.41
N GLY A 296 6.90 21.38 8.03
CA GLY A 296 7.69 20.45 8.85
C GLY A 296 7.75 19.01 8.36
N MET A 297 6.75 18.51 7.59
CA MET A 297 6.79 17.12 7.11
C MET A 297 7.58 17.02 5.80
N TYR A 298 8.46 16.02 5.73
CA TYR A 298 9.19 15.68 4.52
C TYR A 298 8.27 14.95 3.52
N TRP A 299 8.72 14.74 2.33
CA TRP A 299 8.20 13.72 1.44
C TRP A 299 9.18 12.57 1.43
N SER A 300 8.72 11.39 1.83
CA SER A 300 9.54 10.17 1.87
C SER A 300 8.94 9.07 1.01
N ILE A 301 9.80 8.23 0.45
CA ILE A 301 9.45 6.99 -0.22
C ILE A 301 10.29 5.88 0.41
N HIS A 302 9.65 5.01 1.21
CA HIS A 302 10.28 3.81 1.78
C HIS A 302 10.25 2.66 0.79
N GLN A 303 9.20 2.61 -0.06
CA GLN A 303 9.09 1.67 -1.15
C GLN A 303 8.27 2.27 -2.29
N LEU A 304 8.81 2.18 -3.48
CA LEU A 304 8.16 2.46 -4.75
C LEU A 304 7.79 1.13 -5.39
N ASP A 305 6.52 0.92 -5.70
CA ASP A 305 6.06 -0.21 -6.51
C ASP A 305 5.55 0.34 -7.84
N VAL A 306 5.99 -0.23 -8.94
CA VAL A 306 5.57 0.15 -10.30
C VAL A 306 4.87 -1.03 -10.95
N TYR A 307 3.75 -0.79 -11.60
CA TYR A 307 2.92 -1.81 -12.23
C TYR A 307 2.87 -1.58 -13.73
N ALA A 308 3.18 -2.61 -14.49
CA ALA A 308 3.12 -2.61 -15.94
C ALA A 308 2.31 -3.81 -16.45
N LYS A 309 1.79 -3.71 -17.67
CA LYS A 309 1.32 -4.91 -18.36
C LYS A 309 2.51 -5.81 -18.66
N THR A 310 2.35 -7.09 -18.40
CA THR A 310 3.26 -8.12 -18.94
C THR A 310 2.96 -8.29 -20.42
N GLU A 311 4.01 -8.29 -21.24
CA GLU A 311 3.92 -8.64 -22.67
C GLU A 311 3.48 -10.08 -22.87
#